data_6f7ccb82461383fe5c26993827cdd2b1
#
_entry.id   6f7ccb82461383fe5c26993827cdd2b1
#
_cell.length_a   1.000
_cell.length_b   1.000
_cell.length_c   1.000
_cell.angle_alpha   90.00
_cell.angle_beta   90.00
_cell.angle_gamma   90.00
#
_symmetry.space_group_name_H-M   'P 1'
#
loop_
_entity.id
_entity.type
_entity.pdbx_description
1 polymer ?
#
loop_
_entity_poly.entity_id
_entity_poly.type
_entity_poly.pdbx_seq_one_letter_code
_entity_poly.pdbx_strand_id
1 'polypeptide(L)' 'MKKINVFELNPRFDSRKSFYGKAQVIDYGNGVMELKSYNTIVSRVKDGKVEHLGKWSQTTTRHQKEFERQFAY' A
#
# COMPACT_ATOMS: atom_id res chain seq x y z
N MET A 1 -1.14 17.12 16.99
CA MET A 1 -1.31 15.66 16.98
C MET A 1 -1.50 15.17 15.56
N LYS A 2 -0.70 14.23 15.12
CA LYS A 2 -0.79 13.73 13.75
C LYS A 2 -1.96 12.76 13.62
N LYS A 3 -2.77 12.97 12.59
CA LYS A 3 -3.91 12.10 12.31
C LYS A 3 -3.45 10.92 11.46
N ILE A 4 -3.75 9.71 11.92
CA ILE A 4 -3.52 8.51 11.14
C ILE A 4 -4.78 8.26 10.31
N ASN A 5 -4.62 8.16 8.99
CA ASN A 5 -5.71 7.84 8.08
C ASN A 5 -5.51 6.45 7.53
N VAL A 6 -6.58 5.67 7.47
CA VAL A 6 -6.57 4.35 6.85
C VAL A 6 -7.59 4.37 5.73
N PHE A 7 -7.19 4.00 4.53
CA PHE A 7 -8.09 3.96 3.39
C PHE A 7 -7.78 2.76 2.50
N GLU A 8 -8.77 2.36 1.73
CA GLU A 8 -8.62 1.25 0.80
C GLU A 8 -7.73 1.66 -0.38
N LEU A 9 -6.80 0.78 -0.75
CA LEU A 9 -6.01 0.96 -1.96
C LEU A 9 -6.82 0.51 -3.16
N ASN A 10 -7.19 1.44 -4.02
CA ASN A 10 -7.92 1.14 -5.24
C ASN A 10 -6.95 1.02 -6.42
N PRO A 11 -7.06 -0.02 -7.24
CA PRO A 11 -6.15 -0.20 -8.36
C PRO A 11 -6.39 0.85 -9.44
N ARG A 12 -5.33 1.55 -9.82
CA ARG A 12 -5.34 2.53 -10.91
C ARG A 12 -4.50 2.04 -12.09
N PHE A 13 -3.47 1.26 -11.80
CA PHE A 13 -2.51 0.77 -12.80
C PHE A 13 -2.63 -0.74 -13.01
N ASP A 14 -3.46 -1.41 -12.23
CA ASP A 14 -3.75 -2.84 -12.37
C ASP A 14 -5.01 -2.99 -13.21
N SER A 15 -5.12 -4.12 -13.91
CA SER A 15 -6.31 -4.43 -14.70
C SER A 15 -7.54 -4.76 -13.85
N ARG A 16 -7.36 -5.03 -12.57
CA ARG A 16 -8.47 -5.32 -11.66
C ARG A 16 -9.21 -4.05 -11.30
N LYS A 17 -10.53 -4.16 -11.11
CA LYS A 17 -11.36 -3.02 -10.75
C LYS A 17 -11.28 -2.67 -9.27
N SER A 18 -10.98 -3.64 -8.42
CA SER A 18 -10.92 -3.44 -6.97
C SER A 18 -10.11 -4.56 -6.33
N PHE A 19 -9.50 -4.25 -5.21
CA PHE A 19 -8.87 -5.27 -4.35
C PHE A 19 -9.81 -5.73 -3.23
N TYR A 20 -11.08 -5.31 -3.30
CA TYR A 20 -12.16 -5.76 -2.39
C TYR A 20 -11.82 -5.55 -0.90
N GLY A 21 -11.18 -4.43 -0.60
CA GLY A 21 -10.81 -4.10 0.79
C GLY A 21 -9.64 -4.89 1.35
N LYS A 22 -9.01 -5.74 0.56
CA LYS A 22 -7.90 -6.57 1.02
C LYS A 22 -6.56 -5.84 1.02
N ALA A 23 -6.48 -4.67 0.38
CA ALA A 23 -5.30 -3.82 0.38
C ALA A 23 -5.68 -2.48 0.95
N GLN A 24 -5.03 -2.08 2.04
CA GLN A 24 -5.31 -0.82 2.72
C GLN A 24 -4.02 -0.05 2.92
N VAL A 25 -4.12 1.27 2.86
CA VAL A 25 -3.00 2.16 3.09
C VAL A 25 -3.18 2.84 4.44
N ILE A 26 -2.14 2.83 5.25
CA ILE A 26 -2.12 3.53 6.53
C ILE A 26 -1.20 4.74 6.35
N ASP A 27 -1.79 5.94 6.41
CA ASP A 27 -1.08 7.20 6.24
C ASP A 27 -0.85 7.81 7.61
N TYR A 28 0.42 7.91 8.01
CA TYR A 28 0.79 8.45 9.31
C TYR A 28 0.91 9.96 9.33
N GLY A 29 0.71 10.63 8.20
CA GLY A 29 0.67 12.09 8.14
C GLY A 29 2.02 12.79 8.20
N ASN A 30 3.12 12.07 8.14
CA ASN A 30 4.48 12.64 8.23
C ASN A 30 5.37 12.21 7.07
N GLY A 31 4.77 11.88 5.92
CA GLY A 31 5.50 11.39 4.76
C GLY A 31 5.74 9.90 4.79
N VAL A 32 5.18 9.19 5.78
CA VAL A 32 5.30 7.74 5.90
C VAL A 32 3.92 7.11 5.66
N MET A 33 3.88 6.11 4.79
CA MET A 33 2.67 5.32 4.56
C MET A 33 3.05 3.84 4.59
N GLU A 34 2.11 2.99 5.00
CA GLU A 34 2.31 1.55 4.99
C GLU A 34 1.20 0.89 4.22
N LEU A 35 1.52 -0.19 3.53
CA LEU A 35 0.54 -1.01 2.83
C LEU A 35 0.25 -2.24 3.68
N LYS A 36 -1.02 -2.42 3.99
CA LYS A 36 -1.51 -3.62 4.67
C LYS A 36 -2.24 -4.47 3.63
N SER A 37 -1.77 -5.69 3.43
CA SER A 37 -2.41 -6.66 2.55
C SER A 37 -2.98 -7.77 3.41
N TYR A 38 -4.29 -7.97 3.32
CA TYR A 38 -5.04 -8.81 4.25
C TYR A 38 -4.81 -8.30 5.68
N ASN A 39 -4.10 -9.01 6.53
CA ASN A 39 -3.83 -8.56 7.90
C ASN A 39 -2.33 -8.34 8.15
N THR A 40 -1.54 -8.15 7.10
CA THR A 40 -0.09 -8.08 7.21
C THR A 40 0.43 -6.79 6.57
N ILE A 41 1.32 -6.08 7.26
CA ILE A 41 2.02 -4.94 6.68
C ILE A 41 3.10 -5.50 5.73
N VAL A 42 3.00 -5.16 4.44
CA VAL A 42 3.84 -5.77 3.41
C VAL A 42 4.75 -4.77 2.70
N SER A 43 4.49 -3.47 2.84
CA SER A 43 5.32 -2.44 2.20
C SER A 43 5.24 -1.16 2.99
N ARG A 44 6.23 -0.29 2.79
CA ARG A 44 6.28 1.02 3.42
C ARG A 44 6.82 2.04 2.41
N VAL A 45 6.25 3.22 2.40
CA VAL A 45 6.79 4.37 1.67
C VAL A 45 7.24 5.40 2.69
N LYS A 46 8.47 5.87 2.53
CA LYS A 46 9.02 6.95 3.33
C LYS A 46 9.76 7.91 2.40
N ASP A 47 9.36 9.19 2.43
CA ASP A 47 9.97 10.23 1.59
C ASP A 47 9.96 9.86 0.10
N GLY A 48 8.86 9.24 -0.36
CA GLY A 48 8.69 8.86 -1.75
C GLY A 48 9.40 7.58 -2.16
N LYS A 49 10.09 6.92 -1.24
CA LYS A 49 10.80 5.67 -1.52
C LYS A 49 10.05 4.49 -0.91
N VAL A 50 9.84 3.46 -1.72
CA VAL A 50 9.12 2.28 -1.27
C VAL A 50 10.09 1.19 -0.80
N GLU A 51 9.69 0.49 0.25
CA GLU A 51 10.38 -0.70 0.73
C GLU A 51 9.35 -1.83 0.83
N HIS A 52 9.60 -2.93 0.15
CA HIS A 52 8.76 -4.11 0.26
C HIS A 52 9.36 -5.02 1.33
N LEU A 53 8.54 -5.40 2.31
CA LEU A 53 9.01 -6.06 3.52
C LEU A 53 9.16 -7.58 3.36
N GLY A 54 8.80 -8.11 2.20
CA GLY A 54 8.92 -9.53 1.91
C GLY A 54 8.14 -9.90 0.68
N LYS A 55 8.06 -11.19 0.42
CA LYS A 55 7.26 -11.75 -0.68
C LYS A 55 6.20 -12.67 -0.11
N TRP A 56 5.01 -12.56 -0.65
CA TRP A 56 3.87 -13.39 -0.27
C TRP A 56 3.25 -14.01 -1.52
N SER A 57 1.93 -13.93 -1.67
CA SER A 57 1.23 -14.45 -2.84
C SER A 57 1.33 -13.48 -4.02
N GLN A 58 0.92 -13.94 -5.21
CA GLN A 58 0.81 -13.07 -6.37
C GLN A 58 -0.16 -11.91 -6.14
N THR A 59 -1.25 -12.17 -5.41
CA THR A 59 -2.23 -11.13 -5.09
C THR A 59 -1.58 -10.03 -4.26
N THR A 60 -0.80 -10.39 -3.24
CA THR A 60 -0.09 -9.41 -2.43
C THR A 60 0.94 -8.66 -3.26
N THR A 61 1.63 -9.33 -4.17
CA THR A 61 2.58 -8.66 -5.08
C THR A 61 1.87 -7.60 -5.94
N ARG A 62 0.66 -7.86 -6.39
CA ARG A 62 -0.14 -6.86 -7.12
C ARG A 62 -0.44 -5.65 -6.23
N HIS A 63 -0.80 -5.88 -4.97
CA HIS A 63 -1.01 -4.79 -4.02
C HIS A 63 0.26 -3.96 -3.83
N GLN A 64 1.41 -4.62 -3.69
CA GLN A 64 2.69 -3.94 -3.52
C GLN A 64 3.05 -3.08 -4.73
N LYS A 65 2.86 -3.61 -5.95
CA LYS A 65 3.15 -2.86 -7.17
C LYS A 65 2.24 -1.65 -7.34
N GLU A 66 0.96 -1.82 -7.04
CA GLU A 66 0.01 -0.72 -7.15
C GLU A 66 0.34 0.38 -6.13
N PHE A 67 0.66 -0.01 -4.92
CA PHE A 67 1.07 0.91 -3.86
C PHE A 67 2.32 1.70 -4.27
N GLU A 68 3.32 1.02 -4.80
CA GLU A 68 4.54 1.66 -5.27
C GLU A 68 4.25 2.67 -6.38
N ARG A 69 3.43 2.30 -7.37
CA ARG A 69 3.13 3.17 -8.49
C ARG A 69 2.34 4.41 -8.09
N GLN A 70 1.50 4.30 -7.08
CA GLN A 70 0.68 5.43 -6.64
C GLN A 70 1.43 6.38 -5.71
N PHE A 71 2.31 5.89 -4.88
CA PHE A 71 2.86 6.68 -3.78
C PHE A 71 4.38 6.85 -3.79
N ALA A 72 5.12 5.98 -4.46
CA ALA A 72 6.57 6.15 -4.58
C ALA A 72 6.91 7.05 -5.78
N TYR A 73 7.97 7.82 -5.63
CA TYR A 73 8.47 8.68 -6.71
C TYR A 73 9.97 8.90 -6.64
#